data_1ffd459047a08720fbb7f9f00e6b0ff7
#
_entry.id   1ffd459047a08720fbb7f9f00e6b0ff7
#
_cell.length_a   1.000
_cell.length_b   1.000
_cell.length_c   1.000
_cell.angle_alpha   90.00
_cell.angle_beta   90.00
_cell.angle_gamma   90.00
#
_symmetry.space_group_name_H-M   'P 1'
#
loop_
_entity.id
_entity.type
_entity.pdbx_description
1 polymer ?
#
loop_
_entity_poly.entity_id
_entity_poly.type
_entity_poly.pdbx_seq_one_letter_code
_entity_poly.pdbx_strand_id
1 'polypeptide(L)'
;MKSLNEKLNLLKKKLDGGEKITIAIFGLGSVGCYLLDYLVSLADPQLRLVVVGRNAEKMEQDVNIIRTAATIRRQMRSEIVVEGGCDFKDVNSIEAALRKIQPDFIVNSSRLYAGLKYGTISWSNLRAYGIWSPMSVLLGKNIMEAYGKAGCNAISINTSYSDAVIPWLKSAGMPYFDFGSGNLNHLIPRMKFFVAEKFGIDNLNDIDITLVASHFHDVVISKEGHTEGVKLLLSIKYQGKELDVDHDEVYKACGIPMPTDQKRNMMNASSNFDIIYSILSAIREKKVIKIHTPGVDGHIGGYPFIIDGTGEEVKGYMAPNYTLEEMEQVNRNSIYCDGIKDVKDGRLVYTDELITKVKNRFNVEIPKHFPLKDAEKVAELLIEGIIKPNV
;
A
#
# COMPACT_ATOMS: atom_id res chain seq x y z
N MET A 1 -8.27 -19.67 -1.10
CA MET A 1 -7.05 -18.87 -0.77
C MET A 1 -6.71 -19.14 0.69
N LYS A 2 -5.43 -19.33 1.04
CA LYS A 2 -5.01 -19.47 2.45
C LYS A 2 -5.18 -18.15 3.20
N SER A 3 -5.46 -18.23 4.49
CA SER A 3 -5.45 -17.08 5.38
C SER A 3 -4.06 -16.46 5.51
N LEU A 4 -3.97 -15.20 5.94
CA LEU A 4 -2.68 -14.55 6.17
C LEU A 4 -1.81 -15.33 7.17
N ASN A 5 -2.41 -15.82 8.27
CA ASN A 5 -1.68 -16.59 9.27
C ASN A 5 -1.11 -17.91 8.72
N GLU A 6 -1.86 -18.60 7.85
CA GLU A 6 -1.33 -19.78 7.16
C GLU A 6 -0.16 -19.44 6.25
N LYS A 7 -0.21 -18.30 5.51
CA LYS A 7 0.88 -17.84 4.65
C LYS A 7 2.12 -17.45 5.46
N LEU A 8 1.95 -16.74 6.58
CA LEU A 8 3.02 -16.38 7.50
C LEU A 8 3.73 -17.63 8.04
N ASN A 9 2.97 -18.68 8.38
CA ASN A 9 3.54 -19.93 8.87
C ASN A 9 4.22 -20.76 7.78
N LEU A 10 3.76 -20.69 6.53
CA LEU A 10 4.49 -21.25 5.39
C LEU A 10 5.83 -20.54 5.18
N LEU A 11 5.82 -19.21 5.23
CA LEU A 11 7.05 -18.41 5.13
C LEU A 11 8.03 -18.73 6.26
N LYS A 12 7.54 -18.86 7.50
CA LYS A 12 8.36 -19.26 8.65
C LYS A 12 9.06 -20.59 8.41
N LYS A 13 8.33 -21.61 7.92
CA LYS A 13 8.92 -22.92 7.61
C LYS A 13 10.08 -22.84 6.61
N LYS A 14 9.93 -22.02 5.56
CA LYS A 14 10.99 -21.79 4.57
C LYS A 14 12.20 -21.08 5.19
N LEU A 15 11.96 -20.04 6.00
CA LEU A 15 13.01 -19.29 6.69
C LEU A 15 13.80 -20.19 7.63
N ASP A 16 13.12 -21.00 8.44
CA ASP A 16 13.73 -21.96 9.38
C ASP A 16 14.50 -23.06 8.64
N GLY A 17 14.04 -23.46 7.45
CA GLY A 17 14.70 -24.43 6.56
C GLY A 17 15.88 -23.87 5.76
N GLY A 18 16.16 -22.57 5.84
CA GLY A 18 17.21 -21.91 5.06
C GLY A 18 16.92 -21.85 3.55
N GLU A 19 15.67 -22.02 3.14
CA GLU A 19 15.25 -21.93 1.74
C GLU A 19 15.28 -20.50 1.22
N LYS A 20 15.38 -20.34 -0.10
CA LYS A 20 15.25 -19.03 -0.74
C LYS A 20 13.85 -18.46 -0.57
N ILE A 21 13.78 -17.19 -0.20
CA ILE A 21 12.55 -16.42 -0.13
C ILE A 21 12.43 -15.60 -1.41
N THR A 22 11.41 -15.88 -2.19
CA THR A 22 11.18 -15.23 -3.50
C THR A 22 10.21 -14.07 -3.35
N ILE A 23 10.67 -12.85 -3.66
CA ILE A 23 9.86 -11.63 -3.66
C ILE A 23 9.66 -11.21 -5.11
N ALA A 24 8.42 -11.22 -5.60
CA ALA A 24 8.06 -10.80 -6.95
C ALA A 24 7.51 -9.37 -6.94
N ILE A 25 8.18 -8.47 -7.67
CA ILE A 25 7.80 -7.05 -7.83
C ILE A 25 7.12 -6.90 -9.20
N PHE A 26 5.81 -6.70 -9.20
CA PHE A 26 5.00 -6.49 -10.40
C PHE A 26 5.00 -5.02 -10.78
N GLY A 27 5.77 -4.69 -11.83
CA GLY A 27 5.99 -3.33 -12.30
C GLY A 27 7.29 -2.72 -11.78
N LEU A 28 8.24 -2.45 -12.68
CA LEU A 28 9.52 -1.79 -12.37
C LEU A 28 9.47 -0.32 -12.81
N GLY A 29 8.49 0.42 -12.22
CA GLY A 29 8.47 1.89 -12.25
C GLY A 29 9.30 2.46 -11.10
N SER A 30 9.18 3.76 -10.81
CA SER A 30 9.97 4.40 -9.73
C SER A 30 9.77 3.74 -8.37
N VAL A 31 8.54 3.32 -8.00
CA VAL A 31 8.30 2.58 -6.75
C VAL A 31 9.00 1.22 -6.78
N GLY A 32 8.87 0.46 -7.87
CA GLY A 32 9.51 -0.85 -8.00
C GLY A 32 11.03 -0.78 -7.98
N CYS A 33 11.63 0.23 -8.64
CA CYS A 33 13.08 0.45 -8.62
C CYS A 33 13.61 0.77 -7.21
N TYR A 34 12.95 1.70 -6.49
CA TYR A 34 13.35 2.02 -5.12
C TYR A 34 13.17 0.80 -4.19
N LEU A 35 12.06 0.07 -4.31
CA LEU A 35 11.83 -1.12 -3.51
C LEU A 35 12.89 -2.19 -3.77
N LEU A 36 13.25 -2.42 -5.04
CA LEU A 36 14.29 -3.37 -5.40
C LEU A 36 15.64 -2.97 -4.77
N ASP A 37 16.03 -1.68 -4.85
CA ASP A 37 17.26 -1.19 -4.24
C ASP A 37 17.28 -1.36 -2.72
N TYR A 38 16.15 -1.09 -2.04
CA TYR A 38 16.04 -1.29 -0.59
C TYR A 38 16.16 -2.76 -0.20
N LEU A 39 15.52 -3.66 -0.92
CA LEU A 39 15.61 -5.10 -0.67
C LEU A 39 17.03 -5.64 -0.92
N VAL A 40 17.67 -5.19 -1.99
CA VAL A 40 19.09 -5.54 -2.28
C VAL A 40 20.02 -5.02 -1.18
N SER A 41 19.72 -3.83 -0.63
CA SER A 41 20.52 -3.21 0.44
C SER A 41 20.50 -3.97 1.76
N LEU A 42 19.56 -4.91 1.95
CA LEU A 42 19.59 -5.85 3.08
C LEU A 42 20.80 -6.80 3.03
N ALA A 43 21.43 -6.92 1.88
CA ALA A 43 22.56 -7.84 1.64
C ALA A 43 22.27 -9.28 2.11
N ASP A 44 21.03 -9.72 1.94
CA ASP A 44 20.54 -11.01 2.40
C ASP A 44 20.66 -12.07 1.30
N PRO A 45 21.55 -13.07 1.45
CA PRO A 45 21.74 -14.12 0.46
C PRO A 45 20.53 -15.07 0.35
N GLN A 46 19.61 -15.06 1.31
CA GLN A 46 18.39 -15.86 1.27
C GLN A 46 17.33 -15.28 0.34
N LEU A 47 17.43 -13.99 -0.04
CA LEU A 47 16.45 -13.35 -0.92
C LEU A 47 16.71 -13.66 -2.40
N ARG A 48 15.65 -14.00 -3.10
CA ARG A 48 15.54 -14.05 -4.56
C ARG A 48 14.52 -13.00 -5.00
N LEU A 49 14.98 -11.95 -5.66
CA LEU A 49 14.18 -10.79 -6.06
C LEU A 49 13.82 -10.93 -7.55
N VAL A 50 12.55 -11.02 -7.88
CA VAL A 50 12.07 -11.20 -9.24
C VAL A 50 11.31 -9.95 -9.66
N VAL A 51 11.79 -9.24 -10.67
CA VAL A 51 11.06 -8.12 -11.28
C VAL A 51 10.24 -8.61 -12.45
N VAL A 52 8.95 -8.28 -12.47
CA VAL A 52 7.98 -8.79 -13.44
C VAL A 52 7.41 -7.65 -14.24
N GLY A 53 7.37 -7.80 -15.58
CA GLY A 53 6.77 -6.79 -16.46
C GLY A 53 6.87 -7.12 -17.94
N ARG A 54 6.43 -6.21 -18.80
CA ARG A 54 6.32 -6.46 -20.26
C ARG A 54 7.66 -6.42 -20.98
N ASN A 55 8.46 -5.40 -20.70
CA ASN A 55 9.69 -5.12 -21.46
C ASN A 55 10.91 -5.57 -20.66
N ALA A 56 11.41 -6.77 -20.98
CA ALA A 56 12.57 -7.36 -20.32
C ALA A 56 13.83 -6.48 -20.47
N GLU A 57 14.11 -5.99 -21.68
CA GLU A 57 15.30 -5.21 -21.98
C GLU A 57 15.36 -3.91 -21.14
N LYS A 58 14.23 -3.18 -21.08
CA LYS A 58 14.15 -1.98 -20.26
C LYS A 58 14.32 -2.28 -18.77
N MET A 59 13.69 -3.33 -18.28
CA MET A 59 13.84 -3.74 -16.88
C MET A 59 15.29 -4.15 -16.56
N GLU A 60 15.96 -4.84 -17.47
CA GLU A 60 17.36 -5.24 -17.29
C GLU A 60 18.29 -4.01 -17.19
N GLN A 61 18.03 -2.95 -17.99
CA GLN A 61 18.78 -1.70 -17.88
C GLN A 61 18.64 -1.07 -16.49
N ASP A 62 17.40 -0.96 -15.97
CA ASP A 62 17.14 -0.43 -14.63
C ASP A 62 17.77 -1.32 -13.54
N VAL A 63 17.66 -2.64 -13.68
CA VAL A 63 18.27 -3.63 -12.76
C VAL A 63 19.80 -3.53 -12.77
N ASN A 64 20.43 -3.30 -13.92
CA ASN A 64 21.89 -3.16 -14.01
C ASN A 64 22.41 -1.94 -13.27
N ILE A 65 21.65 -0.83 -13.24
CA ILE A 65 21.99 0.33 -12.40
C ILE A 65 21.97 -0.08 -10.92
N ILE A 66 20.92 -0.75 -10.48
CA ILE A 66 20.76 -1.18 -9.08
C ILE A 66 21.85 -2.20 -8.68
N ARG A 67 22.13 -3.20 -9.53
CA ARG A 67 23.21 -4.18 -9.31
C ARG A 67 24.57 -3.49 -9.16
N THR A 68 24.86 -2.54 -10.06
CA THR A 68 26.12 -1.80 -10.02
C THR A 68 26.23 -0.96 -8.74
N ALA A 69 25.18 -0.21 -8.40
CA ALA A 69 25.15 0.61 -7.19
C ALA A 69 25.30 -0.24 -5.92
N ALA A 70 24.58 -1.36 -5.84
CA ALA A 70 24.66 -2.30 -4.72
C ALA A 70 26.07 -2.96 -4.61
N THR A 71 26.72 -3.22 -5.75
CA THR A 71 28.08 -3.77 -5.77
C THR A 71 29.08 -2.75 -5.24
N ILE A 72 28.95 -1.45 -5.62
CA ILE A 72 29.76 -0.36 -5.07
C ILE A 72 29.61 -0.27 -3.55
N ARG A 73 28.39 -0.41 -3.04
CA ARG A 73 28.07 -0.42 -1.61
C ARG A 73 28.46 -1.73 -0.90
N ARG A 74 28.94 -2.76 -1.62
CA ARG A 74 29.25 -4.11 -1.12
C ARG A 74 28.03 -4.85 -0.54
N GLN A 75 26.83 -4.59 -1.09
CA GLN A 75 25.56 -5.13 -0.62
C GLN A 75 24.94 -6.15 -1.58
N MET A 76 25.55 -6.40 -2.74
CA MET A 76 25.03 -7.34 -3.73
C MET A 76 25.24 -8.80 -3.30
N ARG A 77 24.25 -9.35 -2.55
CA ARG A 77 24.23 -10.76 -2.10
C ARG A 77 22.96 -11.48 -2.51
N SER A 78 21.87 -10.76 -2.72
CA SER A 78 20.59 -11.33 -3.16
C SER A 78 20.66 -11.69 -4.66
N GLU A 79 19.92 -12.72 -5.05
CA GLU A 79 19.70 -13.05 -6.46
C GLU A 79 18.67 -12.08 -7.06
N ILE A 80 18.94 -11.54 -8.25
CA ILE A 80 17.97 -10.73 -8.98
C ILE A 80 17.66 -11.38 -10.34
N VAL A 81 16.38 -11.56 -10.63
CA VAL A 81 15.87 -12.16 -11.87
C VAL A 81 14.91 -11.21 -12.55
N VAL A 82 15.01 -11.10 -13.87
CA VAL A 82 14.06 -10.33 -14.70
C VAL A 82 13.12 -11.30 -15.40
N GLU A 83 11.84 -11.20 -15.14
CA GLU A 83 10.77 -11.94 -15.80
C GLU A 83 10.02 -11.00 -16.74
N GLY A 84 10.40 -11.03 -18.02
CA GLY A 84 9.81 -10.22 -19.09
C GLY A 84 8.63 -10.87 -19.77
N GLY A 85 7.94 -10.11 -20.65
CA GLY A 85 6.83 -10.60 -21.45
C GLY A 85 5.52 -10.76 -20.69
N CYS A 86 5.46 -10.36 -19.41
CA CYS A 86 4.24 -10.42 -18.60
C CYS A 86 3.40 -9.14 -18.79
N ASP A 87 2.28 -9.25 -19.49
CA ASP A 87 1.30 -8.16 -19.61
C ASP A 87 0.27 -8.23 -18.48
N PHE A 88 0.21 -7.19 -17.64
CA PHE A 88 -0.73 -7.13 -16.53
C PHE A 88 -2.20 -6.88 -16.94
N LYS A 89 -2.45 -6.69 -18.25
CA LYS A 89 -3.80 -6.71 -18.81
C LYS A 89 -4.28 -8.12 -19.17
N ASP A 90 -3.37 -9.07 -19.31
CA ASP A 90 -3.66 -10.46 -19.63
C ASP A 90 -3.46 -11.35 -18.40
N VAL A 91 -4.58 -11.85 -17.88
CA VAL A 91 -4.62 -12.74 -16.72
C VAL A 91 -3.82 -14.03 -16.95
N ASN A 92 -3.84 -14.57 -18.18
CA ASN A 92 -3.12 -15.81 -18.49
C ASN A 92 -1.59 -15.60 -18.49
N SER A 93 -1.15 -14.43 -18.98
CA SER A 93 0.26 -14.04 -18.92
C SER A 93 0.75 -13.94 -17.47
N ILE A 94 -0.07 -13.34 -16.59
CA ILE A 94 0.26 -13.23 -15.15
C ILE A 94 0.25 -14.62 -14.49
N GLU A 95 -0.74 -15.45 -14.79
CA GLU A 95 -0.83 -16.82 -14.25
C GLU A 95 0.41 -17.64 -14.61
N ALA A 96 0.84 -17.59 -15.87
CA ALA A 96 2.05 -18.28 -16.33
C ALA A 96 3.29 -17.81 -15.57
N ALA A 97 3.45 -16.50 -15.37
CA ALA A 97 4.54 -15.92 -14.60
C ALA A 97 4.49 -16.40 -13.12
N LEU A 98 3.32 -16.37 -12.48
CA LEU A 98 3.16 -16.83 -11.09
C LEU A 98 3.49 -18.31 -10.91
N ARG A 99 3.06 -19.17 -11.85
CA ARG A 99 3.38 -20.61 -11.83
C ARG A 99 4.89 -20.88 -12.00
N LYS A 100 5.55 -20.08 -12.83
CA LYS A 100 7.01 -20.17 -13.05
C LYS A 100 7.81 -19.67 -11.86
N ILE A 101 7.43 -18.52 -11.28
CA ILE A 101 8.18 -17.83 -10.22
C ILE A 101 7.98 -18.49 -8.86
N GLN A 102 6.75 -18.93 -8.55
CA GLN A 102 6.31 -19.45 -7.24
C GLN A 102 6.74 -18.54 -6.07
N PRO A 103 6.27 -17.27 -6.06
CA PRO A 103 6.72 -16.29 -5.09
C PRO A 103 6.22 -16.57 -3.67
N ASP A 104 6.97 -16.09 -2.67
CA ASP A 104 6.56 -16.01 -1.27
C ASP A 104 5.93 -14.65 -0.94
N PHE A 105 6.37 -13.60 -1.66
CA PHE A 105 5.76 -12.28 -1.64
C PHE A 105 5.45 -11.79 -3.05
N ILE A 106 4.32 -11.11 -3.18
CA ILE A 106 3.96 -10.35 -4.38
C ILE A 106 3.76 -8.91 -3.98
N VAL A 107 4.42 -7.98 -4.67
CA VAL A 107 4.18 -6.54 -4.54
C VAL A 107 3.65 -5.99 -5.84
N ASN A 108 2.41 -5.50 -5.84
CA ASN A 108 1.86 -4.76 -6.96
C ASN A 108 2.25 -3.29 -6.87
N SER A 109 3.24 -2.87 -7.65
CA SER A 109 3.63 -1.47 -7.84
C SER A 109 3.26 -0.93 -9.23
N SER A 110 2.46 -1.69 -9.99
CA SER A 110 1.99 -1.31 -11.32
C SER A 110 0.84 -0.29 -11.25
N ARG A 111 0.74 0.55 -12.28
CA ARG A 111 -0.35 1.52 -12.45
C ARG A 111 -0.81 1.57 -13.90
N LEU A 112 -2.11 1.73 -14.09
CA LEU A 112 -2.69 1.92 -15.41
C LEU A 112 -2.29 3.28 -16.01
N TYR A 113 -2.22 4.30 -15.16
CA TYR A 113 -1.90 5.68 -15.54
C TYR A 113 -0.97 6.34 -14.51
N ALA A 114 -0.08 7.23 -14.96
CA ALA A 114 0.88 7.88 -14.07
C ALA A 114 0.17 8.82 -13.07
N GLY A 115 0.30 8.54 -11.78
CA GLY A 115 -0.41 9.24 -10.70
C GLY A 115 -0.11 10.74 -10.61
N LEU A 116 1.08 11.19 -11.00
CA LEU A 116 1.44 12.61 -11.05
C LEU A 116 0.58 13.39 -12.04
N LYS A 117 0.04 12.75 -13.08
CA LYS A 117 -0.75 13.40 -14.12
C LYS A 117 -2.14 13.86 -13.62
N TYR A 118 -2.73 13.14 -12.66
CA TYR A 118 -4.06 13.47 -12.14
C TYR A 118 -4.08 13.86 -10.66
N GLY A 119 -2.95 13.75 -9.96
CA GLY A 119 -2.86 14.11 -8.55
C GLY A 119 -3.20 15.56 -8.25
N THR A 120 -2.73 16.50 -9.10
CA THR A 120 -3.04 17.93 -8.99
C THR A 120 -4.52 18.18 -9.25
N ILE A 121 -5.08 17.53 -10.28
CA ILE A 121 -6.53 17.63 -10.61
C ILE A 121 -7.35 17.23 -9.39
N SER A 122 -7.00 16.13 -8.73
CA SER A 122 -7.72 15.59 -7.58
C SER A 122 -7.84 16.61 -6.45
N TRP A 123 -6.72 17.12 -5.97
CA TRP A 123 -6.71 17.99 -4.79
C TRP A 123 -7.28 19.38 -5.07
N SER A 124 -6.82 20.02 -6.13
CA SER A 124 -7.21 21.41 -6.45
C SER A 124 -8.67 21.55 -6.91
N ASN A 125 -9.24 20.51 -7.54
CA ASN A 125 -10.57 20.61 -8.13
C ASN A 125 -11.64 19.81 -7.36
N LEU A 126 -11.28 18.64 -6.83
CA LEU A 126 -12.25 17.73 -6.21
C LEU A 126 -12.06 17.60 -4.70
N ARG A 127 -10.84 17.80 -4.21
CA ARG A 127 -10.41 17.51 -2.84
C ARG A 127 -10.74 16.07 -2.45
N ALA A 128 -10.59 15.13 -3.40
CA ALA A 128 -10.89 13.73 -3.25
C ALA A 128 -10.09 12.90 -4.26
N TYR A 129 -9.60 11.73 -3.84
CA TYR A 129 -8.87 10.79 -4.68
C TYR A 129 -9.66 9.52 -4.99
N GLY A 130 -10.72 9.25 -4.24
CA GLY A 130 -11.55 8.06 -4.40
C GLY A 130 -12.17 7.90 -5.78
N ILE A 131 -12.32 9.01 -6.53
CA ILE A 131 -12.77 9.00 -7.91
C ILE A 131 -11.91 8.08 -8.81
N TRP A 132 -10.61 7.94 -8.51
CA TRP A 132 -9.67 7.17 -9.30
C TRP A 132 -9.62 5.67 -8.97
N SER A 133 -10.45 5.21 -8.02
CA SER A 133 -10.53 3.78 -7.66
C SER A 133 -10.73 2.85 -8.85
N PRO A 134 -11.52 3.18 -9.89
CA PRO A 134 -11.66 2.33 -11.08
C PRO A 134 -10.34 2.08 -11.79
N MET A 135 -9.49 3.10 -11.94
CA MET A 135 -8.17 2.93 -12.55
C MET A 135 -7.19 2.17 -11.63
N SER A 136 -7.33 2.37 -10.33
CA SER A 136 -6.45 1.75 -9.33
C SER A 136 -6.69 0.25 -9.18
N VAL A 137 -7.91 -0.22 -9.41
CA VAL A 137 -8.28 -1.63 -9.20
C VAL A 137 -7.90 -2.53 -10.39
N LEU A 138 -7.84 -2.01 -11.63
CA LEU A 138 -7.82 -2.85 -12.82
C LEU A 138 -6.65 -3.82 -12.88
N LEU A 139 -5.42 -3.34 -12.77
CA LEU A 139 -4.25 -4.22 -12.81
C LEU A 139 -4.18 -5.13 -11.58
N GLY A 140 -4.51 -4.60 -10.40
CA GLY A 140 -4.59 -5.39 -9.18
C GLY A 140 -5.63 -6.51 -9.26
N LYS A 141 -6.80 -6.24 -9.84
CA LYS A 141 -7.83 -7.24 -10.11
C LYS A 141 -7.30 -8.39 -10.95
N ASN A 142 -6.61 -8.08 -12.08
CA ASN A 142 -6.07 -9.10 -12.96
C ASN A 142 -4.98 -9.94 -12.27
N ILE A 143 -4.12 -9.29 -11.47
CA ILE A 143 -3.09 -9.98 -10.68
C ILE A 143 -3.77 -10.94 -9.68
N MET A 144 -4.80 -10.51 -8.97
CA MET A 144 -5.47 -11.35 -7.99
C MET A 144 -6.34 -12.45 -8.62
N GLU A 145 -6.89 -12.23 -9.80
CA GLU A 145 -7.55 -13.29 -10.58
C GLU A 145 -6.54 -14.38 -10.97
N ALA A 146 -5.40 -13.98 -11.55
CA ALA A 146 -4.32 -14.89 -11.88
C ALA A 146 -3.73 -15.61 -10.66
N TYR A 147 -3.60 -14.90 -9.52
CA TYR A 147 -3.20 -15.45 -8.23
C TYR A 147 -4.10 -16.61 -7.81
N GLY A 148 -5.42 -16.44 -7.91
CA GLY A 148 -6.38 -17.49 -7.61
C GLY A 148 -6.27 -18.69 -8.57
N LYS A 149 -6.18 -18.42 -9.88
CA LYS A 149 -6.02 -19.48 -10.93
C LYS A 149 -4.71 -20.26 -10.77
N ALA A 150 -3.63 -19.59 -10.40
CA ALA A 150 -2.34 -20.23 -10.16
C ALA A 150 -2.29 -21.06 -8.87
N GLY A 151 -3.28 -20.94 -7.99
CA GLY A 151 -3.23 -21.54 -6.65
C GLY A 151 -2.09 -20.96 -5.79
N CYS A 152 -1.74 -19.69 -6.03
CA CYS A 152 -0.63 -19.03 -5.35
C CYS A 152 -0.94 -18.83 -3.85
N ASN A 153 0.09 -18.92 -3.00
CA ASN A 153 -0.01 -18.71 -1.55
C ASN A 153 0.95 -17.62 -1.05
N ALA A 154 1.44 -16.76 -1.94
CA ALA A 154 2.29 -15.64 -1.57
C ALA A 154 1.57 -14.63 -0.66
N ILE A 155 2.30 -13.98 0.22
CA ILE A 155 1.84 -12.78 0.93
C ILE A 155 1.80 -11.65 -0.10
N SER A 156 0.65 -11.00 -0.25
CA SER A 156 0.41 -10.06 -1.34
C SER A 156 0.20 -8.62 -0.84
N ILE A 157 0.89 -7.67 -1.47
CA ILE A 157 0.90 -6.25 -1.10
C ILE A 157 0.48 -5.41 -2.31
N ASN A 158 -0.47 -4.49 -2.11
CA ASN A 158 -0.92 -3.56 -3.14
C ASN A 158 -0.52 -2.12 -2.82
N THR A 159 0.04 -1.38 -3.80
CA THR A 159 0.45 0.02 -3.61
C THR A 159 -0.58 1.02 -4.17
N SER A 160 -1.62 0.56 -4.86
CA SER A 160 -2.56 1.44 -5.57
C SER A 160 -3.90 1.59 -4.82
N TYR A 161 -4.07 2.67 -4.06
CA TYR A 161 -5.30 3.05 -3.35
C TYR A 161 -5.97 1.88 -2.58
N SER A 162 -5.18 1.25 -1.75
CA SER A 162 -5.52 0.00 -1.07
C SER A 162 -6.70 0.12 -0.12
N ASP A 163 -6.97 1.32 0.42
CA ASP A 163 -8.08 1.64 1.31
C ASP A 163 -9.45 1.24 0.76
N ALA A 164 -9.62 1.27 -0.56
CA ALA A 164 -10.87 0.89 -1.22
C ALA A 164 -10.70 -0.29 -2.17
N VAL A 165 -9.55 -0.42 -2.84
CA VAL A 165 -9.30 -1.48 -3.84
C VAL A 165 -9.35 -2.87 -3.22
N ILE A 166 -8.70 -3.08 -2.09
CA ILE A 166 -8.67 -4.40 -1.44
C ILE A 166 -10.06 -4.79 -0.93
N PRO A 167 -10.79 -3.94 -0.17
CA PRO A 167 -12.17 -4.28 0.22
C PRO A 167 -13.12 -4.44 -0.97
N TRP A 168 -12.89 -3.74 -2.08
CA TRP A 168 -13.71 -3.93 -3.28
C TRP A 168 -13.53 -5.30 -3.89
N LEU A 169 -12.29 -5.78 -4.03
CA LEU A 169 -12.00 -7.14 -4.47
C LEU A 169 -12.63 -8.18 -3.54
N LYS A 170 -12.45 -8.03 -2.22
CA LYS A 170 -13.05 -8.92 -1.20
C LYS A 170 -14.58 -8.95 -1.30
N SER A 171 -15.23 -7.79 -1.36
CA SER A 171 -16.69 -7.68 -1.42
C SER A 171 -17.27 -8.25 -2.73
N ALA A 172 -16.46 -8.32 -3.79
CA ALA A 172 -16.82 -8.95 -5.06
C ALA A 172 -16.59 -10.49 -5.06
N GLY A 173 -16.16 -11.06 -3.94
CA GLY A 173 -15.88 -12.50 -3.83
C GLY A 173 -14.60 -12.94 -4.57
N MET A 174 -13.73 -12.01 -4.93
CA MET A 174 -12.47 -12.29 -5.59
C MET A 174 -11.34 -12.54 -4.59
N PRO A 175 -10.25 -13.22 -5.00
CA PRO A 175 -8.99 -13.12 -4.29
C PRO A 175 -8.59 -11.66 -4.14
N TYR A 176 -8.00 -11.30 -2.99
CA TYR A 176 -7.63 -9.93 -2.66
C TYR A 176 -6.25 -9.90 -1.97
N PHE A 177 -5.61 -8.73 -1.96
CA PHE A 177 -4.31 -8.56 -1.34
C PHE A 177 -4.40 -8.62 0.18
N ASP A 178 -3.37 -9.17 0.81
CA ASP A 178 -3.29 -9.29 2.27
C ASP A 178 -3.03 -7.92 2.91
N PHE A 179 -2.21 -7.08 2.28
CA PHE A 179 -1.81 -5.76 2.77
C PHE A 179 -1.90 -4.70 1.69
N GLY A 180 -2.16 -3.49 2.11
CA GLY A 180 -1.87 -2.28 1.34
C GLY A 180 -0.60 -1.60 1.81
N SER A 181 -0.02 -0.73 0.98
CA SER A 181 1.14 0.07 1.33
C SER A 181 0.94 1.55 0.95
N GLY A 182 1.72 2.42 1.56
CA GLY A 182 1.75 3.85 1.27
C GLY A 182 1.03 4.67 2.33
N ASN A 183 -0.24 4.89 2.16
CA ASN A 183 -1.05 5.71 3.04
C ASN A 183 -0.95 5.28 4.51
N LEU A 184 -1.23 6.20 5.41
CA LEU A 184 -1.13 6.03 6.85
C LEU A 184 0.34 5.92 7.31
N ASN A 185 1.12 5.02 6.72
CA ASN A 185 2.53 4.83 7.07
C ASN A 185 3.39 6.08 6.77
N HIS A 186 2.96 6.96 5.86
CA HIS A 186 3.64 8.22 5.58
C HIS A 186 3.50 9.26 6.72
N LEU A 187 2.45 9.19 7.54
CA LEU A 187 2.24 10.11 8.67
C LEU A 187 3.07 9.72 9.90
N ILE A 188 3.27 8.42 10.13
CA ILE A 188 3.94 7.92 11.32
C ILE A 188 5.32 8.56 11.57
N PRO A 189 6.25 8.63 10.58
CA PRO A 189 7.54 9.29 10.79
C PRO A 189 7.41 10.78 11.11
N ARG A 190 6.46 11.48 10.48
CA ARG A 190 6.23 12.92 10.69
C ARG A 190 5.76 13.21 12.10
N MET A 191 4.84 12.37 12.61
CA MET A 191 4.39 12.45 14.01
C MET A 191 5.55 12.17 14.97
N LYS A 192 6.38 11.15 14.67
CA LYS A 192 7.57 10.83 15.48
C LYS A 192 8.57 11.98 15.52
N PHE A 193 8.81 12.68 14.40
CA PHE A 193 9.71 13.84 14.39
C PHE A 193 9.24 14.93 15.35
N PHE A 194 7.97 15.30 15.30
CA PHE A 194 7.40 16.30 16.18
C PHE A 194 7.46 15.88 17.66
N VAL A 195 7.06 14.64 17.96
CA VAL A 195 7.06 14.12 19.34
C VAL A 195 8.49 14.07 19.90
N ALA A 196 9.45 13.61 19.09
CA ALA A 196 10.85 13.56 19.49
C ALA A 196 11.40 14.94 19.82
N GLU A 197 11.14 15.94 18.98
CA GLU A 197 11.54 17.33 19.21
C GLU A 197 10.86 17.92 20.46
N LYS A 198 9.54 17.73 20.60
CA LYS A 198 8.75 18.28 21.71
C LYS A 198 9.17 17.72 23.08
N PHE A 199 9.51 16.44 23.13
CA PHE A 199 9.82 15.74 24.40
C PHE A 199 11.31 15.44 24.61
N GLY A 200 12.19 15.87 23.69
CA GLY A 200 13.63 15.64 23.79
C GLY A 200 14.00 14.15 23.69
N ILE A 201 13.36 13.42 22.77
CA ILE A 201 13.59 11.98 22.58
C ILE A 201 14.58 11.77 21.43
N ASP A 202 15.75 11.22 21.71
CA ASP A 202 16.80 11.03 20.71
C ASP A 202 16.51 9.86 19.75
N ASN A 203 15.90 8.78 20.22
CA ASN A 203 15.63 7.59 19.43
C ASN A 203 14.15 7.51 18.99
N LEU A 204 13.89 7.77 17.72
CA LEU A 204 12.54 7.70 17.14
C LEU A 204 11.88 6.32 17.27
N ASN A 205 12.66 5.25 17.41
CA ASN A 205 12.12 3.91 17.54
C ASN A 205 11.48 3.64 18.92
N ASP A 206 11.81 4.46 19.92
CA ASP A 206 11.21 4.35 21.26
C ASP A 206 9.82 5.00 21.33
N ILE A 207 9.44 5.76 20.28
CA ILE A 207 8.11 6.36 20.15
C ILE A 207 7.20 5.36 19.43
N ASP A 208 6.16 4.93 20.12
CA ASP A 208 5.14 4.03 19.59
C ASP A 208 3.88 4.82 19.24
N ILE A 209 3.55 4.86 17.94
CA ILE A 209 2.36 5.53 17.43
C ILE A 209 1.36 4.48 16.95
N THR A 210 0.10 4.65 17.32
CA THR A 210 -1.04 3.89 16.81
C THR A 210 -2.01 4.87 16.19
N LEU A 211 -2.18 4.81 14.87
CA LEU A 211 -3.06 5.70 14.10
C LEU A 211 -4.05 4.89 13.27
N VAL A 212 -5.31 5.32 13.26
CA VAL A 212 -6.36 4.81 12.36
C VAL A 212 -6.87 5.95 11.51
N ALA A 213 -6.68 5.84 10.19
CA ALA A 213 -7.13 6.82 9.21
C ALA A 213 -7.11 6.20 7.80
N SER A 214 -7.81 6.81 6.83
CA SER A 214 -7.71 6.43 5.42
C SER A 214 -6.85 7.42 4.62
N HIS A 215 -6.70 7.16 3.33
CA HIS A 215 -5.96 7.98 2.38
C HIS A 215 -6.24 9.48 2.46
N PHE A 216 -7.50 9.89 2.62
CA PHE A 216 -7.85 11.29 2.70
C PHE A 216 -7.06 12.01 3.80
N HIS A 217 -6.99 11.41 4.99
CA HIS A 217 -6.31 12.00 6.12
C HIS A 217 -4.78 11.96 6.00
N ASP A 218 -4.22 10.94 5.31
CA ASP A 218 -2.80 10.98 4.94
C ASP A 218 -2.48 12.22 4.10
N VAL A 219 -3.36 12.59 3.18
CA VAL A 219 -3.17 13.75 2.31
C VAL A 219 -3.44 15.07 3.03
N VAL A 220 -4.60 15.24 3.68
CA VAL A 220 -4.97 16.52 4.29
C VAL A 220 -4.06 16.88 5.46
N ILE A 221 -3.72 15.94 6.31
CA ILE A 221 -2.78 16.16 7.42
C ILE A 221 -1.39 16.51 6.87
N SER A 222 -0.91 15.78 5.86
CA SER A 222 0.40 16.06 5.25
C SER A 222 0.50 17.40 4.56
N LYS A 223 -0.62 17.95 4.06
CA LYS A 223 -0.66 19.21 3.29
C LYS A 223 -1.11 20.39 4.13
N GLU A 224 -2.08 20.19 5.02
CA GLU A 224 -2.83 21.26 5.67
C GLU A 224 -2.83 21.14 7.20
N GLY A 225 -2.42 20.01 7.76
CA GLY A 225 -2.21 19.85 9.20
C GLY A 225 -3.49 19.78 10.04
N HIS A 226 -4.60 19.31 9.47
CA HIS A 226 -5.88 19.14 10.18
C HIS A 226 -6.64 17.91 9.68
N THR A 227 -7.78 17.57 10.33
CA THR A 227 -8.55 16.35 10.05
C THR A 227 -9.92 16.60 9.45
N GLU A 228 -10.20 17.76 8.87
CA GLU A 228 -11.54 18.15 8.39
C GLU A 228 -12.66 17.95 9.43
N GLY A 229 -12.35 18.05 10.71
CA GLY A 229 -13.28 17.82 11.80
C GLY A 229 -13.61 16.34 12.07
N VAL A 230 -12.98 15.39 11.39
CA VAL A 230 -13.12 13.96 11.68
C VAL A 230 -12.23 13.61 12.88
N LYS A 231 -12.82 13.02 13.91
CA LYS A 231 -12.06 12.50 15.06
C LYS A 231 -11.38 11.19 14.68
N LEU A 232 -10.05 11.24 14.51
CA LEU A 232 -9.22 10.06 14.29
C LEU A 232 -8.91 9.34 15.61
N LEU A 233 -8.51 8.09 15.52
CA LEU A 233 -7.95 7.33 16.64
C LEU A 233 -6.43 7.43 16.58
N LEU A 234 -5.85 8.12 17.56
CA LEU A 234 -4.41 8.30 17.70
C LEU A 234 -4.01 8.03 19.15
N SER A 235 -2.99 7.21 19.34
CA SER A 235 -2.31 6.98 20.61
C SER A 235 -0.81 7.13 20.39
N ILE A 236 -0.15 7.85 21.27
CA ILE A 236 1.29 8.12 21.20
C ILE A 236 1.93 7.73 22.52
N LYS A 237 2.84 6.74 22.47
CA LYS A 237 3.52 6.25 23.68
C LYS A 237 5.03 6.41 23.55
N TYR A 238 5.66 6.67 24.68
CA TYR A 238 7.09 6.60 24.85
C TYR A 238 7.42 5.60 25.96
N GLN A 239 8.23 4.61 25.65
CA GLN A 239 8.57 3.52 26.59
C GLN A 239 7.32 2.88 27.24
N GLY A 240 6.27 2.66 26.45
CA GLY A 240 5.02 2.03 26.87
C GLY A 240 4.05 2.94 27.65
N LYS A 241 4.40 4.19 27.96
CA LYS A 241 3.54 5.16 28.63
C LYS A 241 2.94 6.13 27.64
N GLU A 242 1.63 6.38 27.74
CA GLU A 242 0.93 7.38 26.93
C GLU A 242 1.53 8.77 27.19
N LEU A 243 1.78 9.52 26.12
CA LEU A 243 2.23 10.91 26.20
C LEU A 243 1.01 11.84 26.17
N ASP A 244 1.00 12.80 27.08
CA ASP A 244 0.02 13.89 27.08
C ASP A 244 0.45 14.93 26.03
N VAL A 245 -0.12 14.84 24.86
CA VAL A 245 0.15 15.73 23.74
C VAL A 245 -1.14 16.06 22.99
N ASP A 246 -1.30 17.33 22.64
CA ASP A 246 -2.42 17.78 21.81
C ASP A 246 -2.31 17.18 20.40
N HIS A 247 -3.31 16.39 20.00
CA HIS A 247 -3.34 15.75 18.69
C HIS A 247 -3.42 16.76 17.54
N ASP A 248 -4.05 17.91 17.74
CA ASP A 248 -4.12 18.95 16.69
C ASP A 248 -2.74 19.58 16.45
N GLU A 249 -1.92 19.75 17.49
CA GLU A 249 -0.52 20.14 17.33
C GLU A 249 0.27 19.08 16.55
N VAL A 250 0.06 17.80 16.84
CA VAL A 250 0.70 16.68 16.12
C VAL A 250 0.32 16.70 14.64
N TYR A 251 -0.97 16.85 14.32
CA TYR A 251 -1.42 16.91 12.93
C TYR A 251 -0.84 18.13 12.21
N LYS A 252 -0.86 19.29 12.83
CA LYS A 252 -0.29 20.53 12.28
C LYS A 252 1.20 20.38 11.95
N ALA A 253 1.96 19.72 12.80
CA ALA A 253 3.38 19.49 12.60
C ALA A 253 3.70 18.49 11.47
N CYS A 254 2.74 17.67 11.04
CA CYS A 254 2.92 16.75 9.93
C CYS A 254 3.03 17.44 8.55
N GLY A 255 2.74 18.74 8.45
CA GLY A 255 2.87 19.55 7.24
C GLY A 255 4.30 19.82 6.80
N ILE A 256 5.15 18.81 6.71
CA ILE A 256 6.56 18.94 6.35
C ILE A 256 6.71 19.21 4.85
N PRO A 257 7.38 20.32 4.43
CA PRO A 257 7.59 20.62 3.01
C PRO A 257 8.36 19.52 2.29
N MET A 258 7.80 19.02 1.19
CA MET A 258 8.42 18.00 0.35
C MET A 258 8.14 18.29 -1.13
N PRO A 259 9.08 17.95 -2.05
CA PRO A 259 8.84 18.11 -3.49
C PRO A 259 7.66 17.21 -3.93
N THR A 260 6.91 17.67 -4.93
CA THR A 260 5.76 16.96 -5.50
C THR A 260 6.11 16.22 -6.79
N ASP A 261 7.30 15.63 -6.85
CA ASP A 261 7.82 14.90 -8.00
C ASP A 261 7.92 13.37 -7.73
N GLN A 262 8.57 12.65 -8.64
CA GLN A 262 8.75 11.21 -8.54
C GLN A 262 9.57 10.76 -7.33
N LYS A 263 10.38 11.64 -6.70
CA LYS A 263 11.15 11.32 -5.49
C LYS A 263 10.23 10.90 -4.33
N ARG A 264 9.00 11.41 -4.28
CA ARG A 264 8.01 10.98 -3.28
C ARG A 264 7.69 9.47 -3.34
N ASN A 265 7.95 8.82 -4.47
CA ASN A 265 7.77 7.38 -4.60
C ASN A 265 8.75 6.58 -3.74
N MET A 266 9.81 7.19 -3.20
CA MET A 266 10.65 6.60 -2.17
C MET A 266 9.85 6.23 -0.92
N MET A 267 8.87 7.06 -0.51
CA MET A 267 8.03 6.77 0.64
C MET A 267 7.08 5.58 0.37
N ASN A 268 6.51 5.51 -0.84
CA ASN A 268 5.70 4.36 -1.24
C ASN A 268 6.53 3.06 -1.27
N ALA A 269 7.75 3.13 -1.78
CA ALA A 269 8.68 1.99 -1.78
C ALA A 269 9.07 1.59 -0.36
N SER A 270 9.36 2.57 0.52
CA SER A 270 9.67 2.34 1.93
C SER A 270 8.51 1.68 2.67
N SER A 271 7.26 2.05 2.34
CA SER A 271 6.09 1.42 2.95
C SER A 271 5.91 -0.05 2.52
N ASN A 272 6.20 -0.39 1.26
CA ASN A 272 6.25 -1.79 0.83
C ASN A 272 7.39 -2.55 1.53
N PHE A 273 8.56 -1.92 1.60
CA PHE A 273 9.73 -2.48 2.28
C PHE A 273 9.46 -2.73 3.76
N ASP A 274 8.83 -1.78 4.46
CA ASP A 274 8.49 -1.88 5.87
C ASP A 274 7.64 -3.12 6.18
N ILE A 275 6.61 -3.40 5.36
CA ILE A 275 5.78 -4.60 5.52
C ILE A 275 6.61 -5.87 5.37
N ILE A 276 7.40 -5.98 4.28
CA ILE A 276 8.24 -7.16 4.01
C ILE A 276 9.29 -7.35 5.11
N TYR A 277 10.02 -6.27 5.42
CA TYR A 277 11.09 -6.29 6.42
C TYR A 277 10.54 -6.62 7.82
N SER A 278 9.39 -6.06 8.19
CA SER A 278 8.74 -6.33 9.47
C SER A 278 8.32 -7.78 9.60
N ILE A 279 7.76 -8.39 8.55
CA ILE A 279 7.40 -9.82 8.55
C ILE A 279 8.65 -10.68 8.68
N LEU A 280 9.69 -10.44 7.87
CA LEU A 280 10.94 -11.20 7.92
C LEU A 280 11.63 -11.06 9.28
N SER A 281 11.69 -9.84 9.82
CA SER A 281 12.32 -9.56 11.11
C SER A 281 11.53 -10.14 12.29
N ALA A 282 10.19 -10.05 12.27
CA ALA A 282 9.34 -10.63 13.31
C ALA A 282 9.60 -12.15 13.42
N ILE A 283 9.71 -12.83 12.27
CA ILE A 283 9.95 -14.28 12.24
C ILE A 283 11.39 -14.62 12.69
N ARG A 284 12.39 -13.95 12.10
CA ARG A 284 13.81 -14.27 12.34
C ARG A 284 14.28 -13.94 13.74
N GLU A 285 13.80 -12.81 14.27
CA GLU A 285 14.22 -12.27 15.56
C GLU A 285 13.25 -12.65 16.69
N LYS A 286 12.17 -13.37 16.36
CA LYS A 286 11.11 -13.80 17.30
C LYS A 286 10.59 -12.64 18.12
N LYS A 287 10.14 -11.58 17.46
CA LYS A 287 9.66 -10.36 18.09
C LYS A 287 8.27 -9.96 17.59
N VAL A 288 7.64 -9.05 18.32
CA VAL A 288 6.38 -8.40 17.94
C VAL A 288 6.72 -7.11 17.22
N ILE A 289 6.16 -6.90 16.02
CA ILE A 289 6.33 -5.67 15.25
C ILE A 289 4.96 -5.13 14.87
N LYS A 290 4.75 -3.83 15.08
CA LYS A 290 3.57 -3.10 14.62
C LYS A 290 3.88 -2.39 13.30
N ILE A 291 3.01 -2.57 12.33
CA ILE A 291 3.00 -1.86 11.04
C ILE A 291 1.70 -1.08 10.89
N HIS A 292 1.68 -0.11 9.97
CA HIS A 292 0.46 0.58 9.57
C HIS A 292 0.19 0.28 8.10
N THR A 293 -1.00 -0.22 7.80
CA THR A 293 -1.33 -0.76 6.47
C THR A 293 -2.78 -0.49 6.10
N PRO A 294 -3.07 0.07 4.91
CA PRO A 294 -4.44 0.21 4.43
C PRO A 294 -4.97 -1.11 3.84
N GLY A 295 -6.27 -1.32 3.96
CA GLY A 295 -6.98 -2.43 3.31
C GLY A 295 -6.71 -3.81 3.90
N VAL A 296 -5.97 -3.92 4.99
CA VAL A 296 -5.59 -5.21 5.58
C VAL A 296 -6.84 -6.06 5.87
N ASP A 297 -6.73 -7.34 5.55
CA ASP A 297 -7.84 -8.31 5.65
C ASP A 297 -9.14 -7.84 4.95
N GLY A 298 -9.04 -6.95 3.95
CA GLY A 298 -10.18 -6.43 3.18
C GLY A 298 -11.06 -5.44 3.93
N HIS A 299 -10.58 -4.82 5.00
CA HIS A 299 -11.27 -3.73 5.69
C HIS A 299 -11.01 -2.39 4.99
N ILE A 300 -12.02 -1.51 4.97
CA ILE A 300 -11.91 -0.16 4.37
C ILE A 300 -10.98 0.72 5.22
N GLY A 301 -10.06 1.43 4.56
CA GLY A 301 -9.17 2.38 5.21
C GLY A 301 -7.90 1.77 5.78
N GLY A 302 -7.24 2.45 6.71
CA GLY A 302 -5.94 2.08 7.23
C GLY A 302 -5.95 1.70 8.71
N TYR A 303 -5.13 0.72 9.06
CA TYR A 303 -5.12 0.06 10.36
C TYR A 303 -3.70 -0.12 10.90
N PRO A 304 -3.51 -0.01 12.23
CA PRO A 304 -2.35 -0.56 12.92
C PRO A 304 -2.49 -2.09 12.99
N PHE A 305 -1.45 -2.80 12.57
CA PHE A 305 -1.45 -4.26 12.49
C PHE A 305 -0.20 -4.84 13.14
N ILE A 306 -0.35 -5.92 13.89
CA ILE A 306 0.72 -6.61 14.60
C ILE A 306 1.14 -7.85 13.83
N ILE A 307 2.44 -8.03 13.68
CA ILE A 307 3.07 -9.29 13.30
C ILE A 307 3.79 -9.83 14.54
N ASP A 308 3.34 -10.96 15.05
CA ASP A 308 3.89 -11.60 16.23
C ASP A 308 4.62 -12.89 15.85
N GLY A 309 5.94 -12.83 15.89
CA GLY A 309 6.83 -13.96 15.62
C GLY A 309 7.36 -14.65 16.89
N THR A 310 6.89 -14.32 18.09
CA THR A 310 7.43 -14.81 19.36
C THR A 310 7.04 -16.27 19.66
N GLY A 311 5.90 -16.73 19.09
CA GLY A 311 5.37 -18.08 19.31
C GLY A 311 5.93 -19.13 18.36
N GLU A 312 5.48 -20.38 18.54
CA GLU A 312 5.73 -21.47 17.57
C GLU A 312 5.12 -21.15 16.22
N GLU A 313 3.94 -20.53 16.21
CA GLU A 313 3.26 -19.98 15.04
C GLU A 313 3.40 -18.48 14.98
N VAL A 314 3.55 -17.97 13.77
CA VAL A 314 3.49 -16.52 13.50
C VAL A 314 2.02 -16.09 13.38
N LYS A 315 1.67 -15.01 14.06
CA LYS A 315 0.31 -14.47 14.05
C LYS A 315 0.30 -13.03 13.55
N GLY A 316 -0.67 -12.73 12.68
CA GLY A 316 -1.01 -11.38 12.30
C GLY A 316 -2.40 -11.02 12.83
N TYR A 317 -2.54 -9.84 13.44
CA TYR A 317 -3.81 -9.36 14.00
C TYR A 317 -3.84 -7.84 14.14
N MET A 318 -5.05 -7.26 14.21
CA MET A 318 -5.24 -5.82 14.45
C MET A 318 -4.65 -5.44 15.80
N ALA A 319 -3.96 -4.29 15.87
CA ALA A 319 -3.43 -3.81 17.15
C ALA A 319 -4.57 -3.59 18.17
N PRO A 320 -4.41 -4.04 19.42
CA PRO A 320 -5.51 -4.11 20.39
C PRO A 320 -5.83 -2.78 21.09
N ASN A 321 -5.28 -1.65 20.61
CA ASN A 321 -5.51 -0.33 21.21
C ASN A 321 -6.97 0.13 21.09
N TYR A 322 -7.65 -0.32 20.04
CA TYR A 322 -9.03 0.04 19.71
C TYR A 322 -9.77 -1.20 19.22
N THR A 323 -11.08 -1.24 19.37
CA THR A 323 -11.90 -2.29 18.79
C THR A 323 -11.95 -2.17 17.28
N LEU A 324 -12.18 -3.28 16.58
CA LEU A 324 -12.32 -3.26 15.11
C LEU A 324 -13.47 -2.35 14.68
N GLU A 325 -14.60 -2.35 15.41
CA GLU A 325 -15.77 -1.51 15.14
C GLU A 325 -15.44 -0.02 15.23
N GLU A 326 -14.70 0.42 16.25
CA GLU A 326 -14.22 1.82 16.37
C GLU A 326 -13.31 2.19 15.19
N MET A 327 -12.37 1.32 14.84
CA MET A 327 -11.46 1.56 13.72
C MET A 327 -12.19 1.62 12.38
N GLU A 328 -13.15 0.73 12.13
CA GLU A 328 -13.98 0.74 10.92
C GLU A 328 -14.83 2.01 10.82
N GLN A 329 -15.44 2.46 11.92
CA GLN A 329 -16.25 3.68 11.92
C GLN A 329 -15.42 4.91 11.56
N VAL A 330 -14.21 5.04 12.12
CA VAL A 330 -13.29 6.13 11.78
C VAL A 330 -12.89 6.06 10.32
N ASN A 331 -12.53 4.88 9.82
CA ASN A 331 -12.14 4.70 8.43
C ASN A 331 -13.27 4.98 7.44
N ARG A 332 -14.52 4.63 7.78
CA ARG A 332 -15.69 4.98 6.96
C ARG A 332 -15.92 6.48 6.90
N ASN A 333 -15.78 7.20 8.02
CA ASN A 333 -15.86 8.66 8.03
C ASN A 333 -14.72 9.29 7.22
N SER A 334 -13.52 8.74 7.34
CA SER A 334 -12.33 9.19 6.65
C SER A 334 -12.42 9.01 5.13
N ILE A 335 -12.83 7.83 4.65
CA ILE A 335 -12.92 7.55 3.20
C ILE A 335 -14.11 8.26 2.55
N TYR A 336 -15.13 8.62 3.34
CA TYR A 336 -16.23 9.45 2.88
C TYR A 336 -15.75 10.83 2.41
N CYS A 337 -14.78 11.42 3.12
CA CYS A 337 -14.13 12.66 2.71
C CYS A 337 -13.35 12.50 1.39
N ASP A 338 -12.88 11.30 1.07
CA ASP A 338 -12.22 10.98 -0.20
C ASP A 338 -13.20 10.70 -1.36
N GLY A 339 -14.50 10.90 -1.12
CA GLY A 339 -15.55 10.77 -2.12
C GLY A 339 -16.14 9.36 -2.27
N ILE A 340 -15.77 8.41 -1.40
CA ILE A 340 -16.34 7.06 -1.39
C ILE A 340 -17.32 6.92 -0.23
N LYS A 341 -18.57 6.66 -0.57
CA LYS A 341 -19.63 6.44 0.42
C LYS A 341 -19.58 5.03 0.99
N ASP A 342 -19.34 4.03 0.14
CA ASP A 342 -19.29 2.62 0.56
C ASP A 342 -18.60 1.74 -0.50
N VAL A 343 -18.13 0.58 -0.04
CA VAL A 343 -17.67 -0.53 -0.87
C VAL A 343 -18.38 -1.79 -0.36
N LYS A 344 -19.39 -2.23 -1.09
CA LYS A 344 -20.26 -3.33 -0.62
C LYS A 344 -20.81 -4.14 -1.79
N ASP A 345 -20.99 -5.44 -1.57
CA ASP A 345 -21.63 -6.37 -2.53
C ASP A 345 -20.99 -6.29 -3.94
N GLY A 346 -19.67 -6.18 -3.98
CA GLY A 346 -18.90 -6.06 -5.22
C GLY A 346 -19.03 -4.70 -5.93
N ARG A 347 -19.63 -3.70 -5.28
CA ARG A 347 -19.88 -2.36 -5.83
C ARG A 347 -19.09 -1.30 -5.09
N LEU A 348 -18.59 -0.31 -5.82
CA LEU A 348 -18.11 0.95 -5.28
C LEU A 348 -19.23 1.99 -5.39
N VAL A 349 -19.43 2.76 -4.33
CA VAL A 349 -20.46 3.81 -4.23
C VAL A 349 -19.78 5.15 -3.97
N TYR A 350 -19.97 6.12 -4.87
CA TYR A 350 -19.50 7.48 -4.67
C TYR A 350 -20.45 8.31 -3.79
N THR A 351 -19.92 9.35 -3.16
CA THR A 351 -20.71 10.36 -2.46
C THR A 351 -21.43 11.26 -3.47
N ASP A 352 -22.62 11.77 -3.11
CA ASP A 352 -23.37 12.71 -3.96
C ASP A 352 -22.60 14.03 -4.15
N GLU A 353 -21.80 14.42 -3.15
CA GLU A 353 -20.91 15.57 -3.22
C GLU A 353 -19.84 15.42 -4.30
N LEU A 354 -19.13 14.27 -4.35
CA LEU A 354 -18.13 14.01 -5.39
C LEU A 354 -18.75 14.04 -6.79
N ILE A 355 -19.91 13.40 -6.98
CA ILE A 355 -20.62 13.39 -8.26
C ILE A 355 -20.96 14.82 -8.72
N THR A 356 -21.46 15.64 -7.79
CA THR A 356 -21.80 17.04 -8.05
C THR A 356 -20.55 17.87 -8.41
N LYS A 357 -19.45 17.70 -7.68
CA LYS A 357 -18.17 18.36 -7.97
C LYS A 357 -17.65 18.00 -9.36
N VAL A 358 -17.67 16.70 -9.72
CA VAL A 358 -17.22 16.23 -11.03
C VAL A 358 -18.06 16.83 -12.16
N LYS A 359 -19.40 16.81 -12.03
CA LYS A 359 -20.30 17.40 -13.04
C LYS A 359 -20.06 18.90 -13.19
N ASN A 360 -19.98 19.62 -12.10
CA ASN A 360 -19.82 21.08 -12.13
C ASN A 360 -18.44 21.51 -12.66
N ARG A 361 -17.38 20.75 -12.34
CA ARG A 361 -16.02 21.15 -12.69
C ARG A 361 -15.58 20.69 -14.08
N PHE A 362 -16.01 19.49 -14.49
CA PHE A 362 -15.54 18.85 -15.72
C PHE A 362 -16.66 18.60 -16.74
N ASN A 363 -17.91 18.86 -16.40
CA ASN A 363 -19.09 18.52 -17.21
C ASN A 363 -19.16 17.03 -17.57
N VAL A 364 -18.69 16.15 -16.66
CA VAL A 364 -18.69 14.69 -16.81
C VAL A 364 -19.71 14.09 -15.85
N GLU A 365 -20.56 13.20 -16.35
CA GLU A 365 -21.51 12.45 -15.53
C GLU A 365 -20.91 11.09 -15.16
N ILE A 366 -20.60 10.88 -13.88
CA ILE A 366 -20.11 9.60 -13.38
C ILE A 366 -21.24 8.83 -12.69
N PRO A 367 -21.23 7.48 -12.77
CA PRO A 367 -22.25 6.66 -12.10
C PRO A 367 -22.14 6.80 -10.59
N LYS A 368 -23.29 6.84 -9.88
CA LYS A 368 -23.32 6.88 -8.42
C LYS A 368 -22.73 5.61 -7.79
N HIS A 369 -22.99 4.47 -8.40
CA HIS A 369 -22.43 3.17 -8.01
C HIS A 369 -22.27 2.25 -9.21
N PHE A 370 -21.32 1.35 -9.16
CA PHE A 370 -21.07 0.37 -10.22
C PHE A 370 -20.35 -0.86 -9.67
N PRO A 371 -20.59 -2.04 -10.28
CA PRO A 371 -19.92 -3.28 -9.89
C PRO A 371 -18.47 -3.31 -10.41
N LEU A 372 -17.64 -4.14 -9.81
CA LEU A 372 -16.23 -4.30 -10.17
C LEU A 372 -16.02 -4.63 -11.66
N LYS A 373 -16.92 -5.37 -12.29
CA LYS A 373 -16.86 -5.70 -13.72
C LYS A 373 -16.93 -4.48 -14.66
N ASP A 374 -17.55 -3.39 -14.20
CA ASP A 374 -17.70 -2.15 -14.96
C ASP A 374 -16.57 -1.13 -14.66
N ALA A 375 -15.61 -1.48 -13.82
CA ALA A 375 -14.51 -0.59 -13.43
C ALA A 375 -13.70 -0.07 -14.63
N GLU A 376 -13.47 -0.91 -15.66
CA GLU A 376 -12.75 -0.51 -16.87
C GLU A 376 -13.50 0.58 -17.66
N LYS A 377 -14.80 0.41 -17.85
CA LYS A 377 -15.64 1.39 -18.52
C LYS A 377 -15.66 2.74 -17.78
N VAL A 378 -15.72 2.69 -16.44
CA VAL A 378 -15.68 3.92 -15.64
C VAL A 378 -14.28 4.55 -15.67
N ALA A 379 -13.22 3.74 -15.65
CA ALA A 379 -11.85 4.24 -15.78
C ALA A 379 -11.63 4.95 -17.13
N GLU A 380 -12.12 4.39 -18.23
CA GLU A 380 -12.08 5.01 -19.56
C GLU A 380 -12.84 6.35 -19.58
N LEU A 381 -14.05 6.40 -19.00
CA LEU A 381 -14.81 7.65 -18.87
C LEU A 381 -14.01 8.72 -18.14
N LEU A 382 -13.32 8.37 -17.04
CA LEU A 382 -12.52 9.32 -16.26
C LEU A 382 -11.26 9.78 -17.02
N ILE A 383 -10.62 8.88 -17.76
CA ILE A 383 -9.43 9.20 -18.55
C ILE A 383 -9.80 10.14 -19.70
N GLU A 384 -10.82 9.80 -20.48
CA GLU A 384 -11.22 10.59 -21.64
C GLU A 384 -11.89 11.91 -21.25
N GLY A 385 -12.77 11.89 -20.22
CA GLY A 385 -13.55 13.06 -19.84
C GLY A 385 -12.82 14.03 -18.89
N ILE A 386 -11.89 13.54 -18.08
CA ILE A 386 -11.25 14.39 -17.06
C ILE A 386 -9.74 14.49 -17.28
N ILE A 387 -9.02 13.35 -17.39
CA ILE A 387 -7.56 13.41 -17.39
C ILE A 387 -7.03 14.02 -18.69
N LYS A 388 -7.36 13.46 -19.84
CA LYS A 388 -6.84 13.92 -21.14
C LYS A 388 -7.11 15.41 -21.42
N PRO A 389 -8.30 15.97 -21.11
CA PRO A 389 -8.54 17.39 -21.32
C PRO A 389 -7.79 18.33 -20.37
N ASN A 390 -7.25 17.85 -19.26
CA ASN A 390 -6.67 18.67 -18.19
C ASN A 390 -5.17 18.40 -17.92
N VAL A 391 -4.51 17.59 -18.77
CA VAL A 391 -3.08 17.22 -18.63
C VAL A 391 -2.27 17.54 -19.86
#